data_be8c23516cae15e8610a9fcfbe28bc79
#
_entry.id   be8c23516cae15e8610a9fcfbe28bc79
#
_cell.length_a   1.000
_cell.length_b   1.000
_cell.length_c   1.000
_cell.angle_alpha   90.00
_cell.angle_beta   90.00
_cell.angle_gamma   90.00
#
_symmetry.space_group_name_H-M   'P 1'
#
loop_
_entity.id
_entity.type
_entity.pdbx_description
1 polymer ?
#
loop_
_entity_poly.entity_id
_entity_poly.type
_entity_poly.pdbx_seq_one_letter_code
_entity_poly.pdbx_strand_id
1 'polypeptide(L)'
;NRYQGKDETFKTLYNVFKEHNDNCRKLIGTDYADITVRRYDNCLKYLMELVKRDYKVDDMLLREVNGELVRKFDLYLKAEKHCAQNTVIRYMKCFKKVINLAIANEWLTKNPFAGIKFHEVEVNKQFLSQAEINRIWQKEFKIERLELVRDVFIFCVYTGLAFIDVYNLRSEHISEDSNGNLWIVKPREKTNNLCNIPLLSIPKQILEKYK
;
A
#
# COMPACT_ATOMS: atom_id res chain seq x y z
N ASN A 1 41.02 31.84 19.13
CA ASN A 1 39.75 31.49 18.46
C ASN A 1 39.99 30.25 17.63
N ARG A 2 39.71 29.06 18.22
CA ARG A 2 39.69 27.78 17.48
C ARG A 2 38.33 27.69 16.81
N TYR A 3 38.31 27.78 15.48
CA TYR A 3 37.17 27.32 14.68
C TYR A 3 37.06 25.81 14.87
N GLN A 4 36.10 25.38 15.66
CA GLN A 4 35.61 24.01 15.60
C GLN A 4 34.78 23.91 14.31
N GLY A 5 35.39 23.41 13.22
CA GLY A 5 34.68 22.96 12.05
C GLY A 5 33.76 21.84 12.51
N LYS A 6 32.45 22.10 12.52
CA LYS A 6 31.47 21.00 12.50
C LYS A 6 31.76 20.23 11.21
N ASP A 7 32.14 18.97 11.33
CA ASP A 7 32.09 18.03 10.22
C ASP A 7 30.66 18.03 9.69
N GLU A 8 30.39 18.86 8.71
CA GLU A 8 29.17 18.80 7.91
C GLU A 8 29.24 17.51 7.07
N THR A 9 28.84 16.40 7.66
CA THR A 9 28.54 15.18 6.90
C THR A 9 27.42 15.52 5.94
N PHE A 10 27.77 15.78 4.69
CA PHE A 10 26.82 16.15 3.66
C PHE A 10 25.81 15.03 3.48
N LYS A 11 24.54 15.30 3.84
CA LYS A 11 23.45 14.36 3.64
C LYS A 11 23.24 14.15 2.13
N THR A 12 23.18 12.89 1.71
CA THR A 12 22.84 12.53 0.34
C THR A 12 21.40 12.04 0.23
N LEU A 13 20.84 12.10 -0.95
CA LEU A 13 19.47 11.67 -1.22
C LEU A 13 19.28 10.18 -0.88
N TYR A 14 20.23 9.34 -1.32
CA TYR A 14 20.20 7.90 -1.05
C TYR A 14 20.24 7.61 0.46
N ASN A 15 21.19 8.22 1.18
CA ASN A 15 21.35 7.92 2.60
C ASN A 15 20.14 8.33 3.42
N VAL A 16 19.55 9.50 3.17
CA VAL A 16 18.36 9.98 3.87
C VAL A 16 17.15 9.08 3.57
N PHE A 17 16.98 8.71 2.30
CA PHE A 17 15.87 7.84 1.90
C PHE A 17 16.03 6.42 2.47
N LYS A 18 17.25 5.88 2.41
CA LYS A 18 17.56 4.56 2.98
C LYS A 18 17.34 4.53 4.49
N GLU A 19 17.84 5.52 5.21
CA GLU A 19 17.65 5.65 6.68
C GLU A 19 16.15 5.68 7.03
N HIS A 20 15.34 6.46 6.28
CA HIS A 20 13.90 6.47 6.43
C HIS A 20 13.29 5.08 6.23
N ASN A 21 13.67 4.37 5.16
CA ASN A 21 13.13 3.05 4.85
C ASN A 21 13.53 2.01 5.91
N ASP A 22 14.78 2.06 6.38
CA ASP A 22 15.28 1.16 7.42
C ASP A 22 14.56 1.39 8.76
N ASN A 23 14.24 2.64 9.09
CA ASN A 23 13.43 2.96 10.27
C ASN A 23 11.99 2.47 10.13
N CYS A 24 11.36 2.65 8.97
CA CYS A 24 10.03 2.08 8.70
C CYS A 24 10.03 0.55 8.77
N ARG A 25 11.13 -0.10 8.35
CA ARG A 25 11.27 -1.57 8.38
C ARG A 25 11.30 -2.11 9.81
N LYS A 26 11.91 -1.40 10.74
CA LYS A 26 11.92 -1.77 12.17
C LYS A 26 10.54 -1.75 12.80
N LEU A 27 9.60 -1.02 12.21
CA LEU A 27 8.22 -0.86 12.69
C LEU A 27 7.21 -1.68 11.88
N ILE A 28 7.68 -2.68 11.11
CA ILE A 28 6.78 -3.63 10.44
C ILE A 28 6.03 -4.46 11.50
N GLY A 29 4.71 -4.55 11.35
CA GLY A 29 3.83 -5.26 12.28
C GLY A 29 3.22 -4.37 13.36
N THR A 30 3.74 -3.15 13.57
CA THR A 30 3.16 -2.12 14.45
C THR A 30 2.61 -0.97 13.61
N ASP A 31 3.47 -0.09 13.10
CA ASP A 31 3.07 1.13 12.40
C ASP A 31 3.03 0.98 10.88
N TYR A 32 3.76 0.01 10.33
CA TYR A 32 3.89 -0.21 8.90
C TYR A 32 3.57 -1.65 8.50
N ALA A 33 2.84 -1.80 7.40
CA ALA A 33 2.75 -3.08 6.70
C ALA A 33 3.99 -3.26 5.79
N ASP A 34 4.47 -4.50 5.65
CA ASP A 34 5.61 -4.86 4.79
C ASP A 34 5.46 -4.32 3.35
N ILE A 35 4.26 -4.42 2.77
CA ILE A 35 3.98 -3.87 1.43
C ILE A 35 4.19 -2.35 1.34
N THR A 36 4.05 -1.62 2.44
CA THR A 36 4.31 -0.18 2.48
C THR A 36 5.81 0.09 2.43
N VAL A 37 6.61 -0.66 3.17
CA VAL A 37 8.08 -0.54 3.16
C VAL A 37 8.64 -0.93 1.81
N ARG A 38 8.18 -2.03 1.20
CA ARG A 38 8.56 -2.40 -0.18
C ARG A 38 8.26 -1.31 -1.20
N ARG A 39 7.18 -0.55 -1.01
CA ARG A 39 6.88 0.59 -1.89
C ARG A 39 7.89 1.72 -1.73
N TYR A 40 8.36 2.01 -0.52
CA TYR A 40 9.44 2.97 -0.29
C TYR A 40 10.74 2.50 -0.92
N ASP A 41 11.09 1.20 -0.79
CA ASP A 41 12.29 0.64 -1.42
C ASP A 41 12.25 0.74 -2.95
N ASN A 42 11.10 0.41 -3.57
CA ASN A 42 10.92 0.57 -5.01
C ASN A 42 11.00 2.04 -5.44
N CYS A 43 10.47 2.97 -4.63
CA CYS A 43 10.58 4.40 -4.89
C CYS A 43 12.03 4.85 -4.89
N LEU A 44 12.80 4.47 -3.87
CA LEU A 44 14.25 4.75 -3.80
C LEU A 44 14.98 4.16 -5.01
N LYS A 45 14.74 2.89 -5.32
CA LYS A 45 15.34 2.20 -6.47
C LYS A 45 15.12 2.99 -7.77
N TYR A 46 13.88 3.34 -8.09
CA TYR A 46 13.56 4.06 -9.32
C TYR A 46 14.13 5.48 -9.35
N LEU A 47 14.20 6.14 -8.19
CA LEU A 47 14.80 7.46 -8.09
C LEU A 47 16.31 7.42 -8.33
N MET A 48 17.01 6.41 -7.79
CA MET A 48 18.45 6.22 -8.03
C MET A 48 18.75 5.80 -9.48
N GLU A 49 17.90 4.99 -10.09
CA GLU A 49 18.01 4.68 -11.51
C GLU A 49 17.93 5.94 -12.39
N LEU A 50 16.99 6.85 -12.08
CA LEU A 50 16.89 8.15 -12.75
C LEU A 50 18.13 9.01 -12.51
N VAL A 51 18.59 9.12 -11.26
CA VAL A 51 19.78 9.93 -10.91
C VAL A 51 20.99 9.42 -11.66
N LYS A 52 21.23 8.13 -11.68
CA LYS A 52 22.35 7.51 -12.42
C LYS A 52 22.26 7.77 -13.92
N ARG A 53 21.07 7.69 -14.49
CA ARG A 53 20.85 7.89 -15.93
C ARG A 53 21.05 9.34 -16.36
N ASP A 54 20.40 10.28 -15.67
CA ASP A 54 20.32 11.69 -16.12
C ASP A 54 21.46 12.55 -15.60
N TYR A 55 21.92 12.27 -14.38
CA TYR A 55 22.96 13.07 -13.73
C TYR A 55 24.33 12.40 -13.76
N LYS A 56 24.42 11.12 -14.21
CA LYS A 56 25.67 10.33 -14.33
C LYS A 56 26.44 10.17 -13.02
N VAL A 57 25.70 10.16 -11.89
CA VAL A 57 26.22 9.94 -10.56
C VAL A 57 25.44 8.80 -9.89
N ASP A 58 26.08 8.09 -8.96
CA ASP A 58 25.41 7.00 -8.23
C ASP A 58 24.52 7.53 -7.10
N ASP A 59 24.80 8.74 -6.59
CA ASP A 59 24.01 9.44 -5.59
C ASP A 59 24.17 10.95 -5.77
N MET A 60 23.31 11.75 -5.15
CA MET A 60 23.38 13.21 -5.20
C MET A 60 23.23 13.83 -3.81
N LEU A 61 23.81 15.02 -3.64
CA LEU A 61 23.65 15.77 -2.40
C LEU A 61 22.18 16.17 -2.22
N LEU A 62 21.67 16.03 -1.01
CA LEU A 62 20.27 16.36 -0.72
C LEU A 62 19.92 17.81 -1.09
N ARG A 63 20.84 18.75 -0.92
CA ARG A 63 20.69 20.18 -1.28
C ARG A 63 20.54 20.42 -2.79
N GLU A 64 20.91 19.46 -3.63
CA GLU A 64 20.79 19.54 -5.11
C GLU A 64 19.42 19.10 -5.58
N VAL A 65 18.65 18.44 -4.71
CA VAL A 65 17.28 18.02 -5.01
C VAL A 65 16.40 19.25 -5.21
N ASN A 66 15.83 19.36 -6.39
CA ASN A 66 15.04 20.51 -6.82
C ASN A 66 13.76 20.10 -7.57
N GLY A 67 12.93 21.06 -7.95
CA GLY A 67 11.67 20.79 -8.65
C GLY A 67 11.86 20.18 -10.05
N GLU A 68 13.03 20.32 -10.67
CA GLU A 68 13.35 19.68 -11.94
C GLU A 68 13.47 18.17 -11.77
N LEU A 69 14.20 17.71 -10.73
CA LEU A 69 14.30 16.29 -10.41
C LEU A 69 12.92 15.68 -10.15
N VAL A 70 12.05 16.39 -9.43
CA VAL A 70 10.68 15.94 -9.16
C VAL A 70 9.89 15.74 -10.45
N ARG A 71 9.94 16.69 -11.38
CA ARG A 71 9.29 16.59 -12.70
C ARG A 71 9.88 15.47 -13.57
N LYS A 72 11.21 15.34 -13.58
CA LYS A 72 11.89 14.25 -14.29
C LYS A 72 11.51 12.88 -13.75
N PHE A 73 11.35 12.76 -12.43
CA PHE A 73 10.92 11.51 -11.81
C PHE A 73 9.48 11.14 -12.19
N ASP A 74 8.56 12.12 -12.22
CA ASP A 74 7.19 11.90 -12.72
C ASP A 74 7.20 11.39 -14.18
N LEU A 75 7.96 12.05 -15.05
CA LEU A 75 8.09 11.65 -16.44
C LEU A 75 8.72 10.26 -16.60
N TYR A 76 9.78 9.98 -15.84
CA TYR A 76 10.46 8.69 -15.84
C TYR A 76 9.53 7.53 -15.46
N LEU A 77 8.75 7.71 -14.40
CA LEU A 77 7.79 6.70 -13.97
C LEU A 77 6.71 6.41 -15.02
N LYS A 78 6.28 7.44 -15.78
CA LYS A 78 5.27 7.31 -16.83
C LYS A 78 5.86 6.71 -18.10
N ALA A 79 6.95 7.29 -18.61
CA ALA A 79 7.47 6.97 -19.94
C ALA A 79 8.29 5.67 -19.95
N GLU A 80 9.07 5.39 -18.91
CA GLU A 80 10.00 4.26 -18.91
C GLU A 80 9.58 3.12 -17.99
N LYS A 81 8.97 3.43 -16.85
CA LYS A 81 8.41 2.40 -15.97
C LYS A 81 6.97 2.03 -16.32
N HIS A 82 6.37 2.71 -17.30
CA HIS A 82 5.00 2.50 -17.77
C HIS A 82 3.97 2.45 -16.63
N CYS A 83 4.21 3.25 -15.59
CA CYS A 83 3.32 3.32 -14.44
C CYS A 83 2.04 4.09 -14.78
N ALA A 84 0.88 3.53 -14.42
CA ALA A 84 -0.38 4.26 -14.48
C ALA A 84 -0.35 5.48 -13.54
N GLN A 85 -1.12 6.53 -13.87
CA GLN A 85 -1.13 7.83 -13.16
C GLN A 85 -1.22 7.69 -11.63
N ASN A 86 -2.15 6.89 -11.12
CA ASN A 86 -2.31 6.72 -9.68
C ASN A 86 -1.13 5.97 -9.02
N THR A 87 -0.41 5.14 -9.77
CA THR A 87 0.82 4.49 -9.31
C THR A 87 1.96 5.51 -9.22
N VAL A 88 2.10 6.37 -10.22
CA VAL A 88 3.05 7.49 -10.21
C VAL A 88 2.82 8.35 -8.98
N ILE A 89 1.58 8.77 -8.74
CA ILE A 89 1.23 9.60 -7.56
C ILE A 89 1.60 8.91 -6.24
N ARG A 90 1.44 7.60 -6.13
CA ARG A 90 1.87 6.86 -4.94
C ARG A 90 3.37 6.95 -4.71
N TYR A 91 4.19 6.80 -5.77
CA TYR A 91 5.65 6.98 -5.66
C TYR A 91 6.01 8.44 -5.35
N MET A 92 5.35 9.41 -5.97
CA MET A 92 5.55 10.82 -5.68
C MET A 92 5.21 11.18 -4.23
N LYS A 93 4.14 10.59 -3.66
CA LYS A 93 3.79 10.72 -2.24
C LYS A 93 4.88 10.12 -1.33
N CYS A 94 5.48 8.97 -1.71
CA CYS A 94 6.61 8.38 -0.97
C CYS A 94 7.83 9.31 -1.00
N PHE A 95 8.22 9.82 -2.15
CA PHE A 95 9.33 10.75 -2.29
C PHE A 95 9.08 12.03 -1.50
N LYS A 96 7.88 12.64 -1.63
CA LYS A 96 7.51 13.84 -0.88
C LYS A 96 7.58 13.64 0.64
N LYS A 97 7.24 12.45 1.16
CA LYS A 97 7.34 12.15 2.59
C LYS A 97 8.78 12.26 3.08
N VAL A 98 9.75 11.70 2.34
CA VAL A 98 11.17 11.77 2.69
C VAL A 98 11.70 13.21 2.58
N ILE A 99 11.29 13.96 1.56
CA ILE A 99 11.64 15.38 1.42
C ILE A 99 11.07 16.21 2.58
N ASN A 100 9.83 15.97 2.99
CA ASN A 100 9.25 16.65 4.15
C ASN A 100 9.99 16.32 5.45
N LEU A 101 10.46 15.08 5.61
CA LEU A 101 11.33 14.70 6.73
C LEU A 101 12.65 15.49 6.69
N ALA A 102 13.26 15.62 5.51
CA ALA A 102 14.49 16.39 5.33
C ALA A 102 14.31 17.88 5.64
N ILE A 103 13.16 18.45 5.27
CA ILE A 103 12.83 19.85 5.60
C ILE A 103 12.59 20.01 7.11
N ALA A 104 11.86 19.10 7.73
CA ALA A 104 11.58 19.13 9.17
C ALA A 104 12.85 19.00 10.03
N ASN A 105 13.88 18.32 9.51
CA ASN A 105 15.20 18.23 10.16
C ASN A 105 16.18 19.34 9.70
N GLU A 106 15.71 20.34 8.98
CA GLU A 106 16.54 21.47 8.48
C GLU A 106 17.69 21.05 7.54
N TRP A 107 17.64 19.83 6.98
CA TRP A 107 18.65 19.35 6.02
C TRP A 107 18.39 19.89 4.60
N LEU A 108 17.19 20.40 4.37
CA LEU A 108 16.77 21.01 3.11
C LEU A 108 15.96 22.27 3.38
N THR A 109 16.42 23.40 2.86
CA THR A 109 15.82 24.72 3.11
C THR A 109 14.66 25.05 2.16
N LYS A 110 14.70 24.53 0.93
CA LYS A 110 13.67 24.75 -0.11
C LYS A 110 12.90 23.48 -0.38
N ASN A 111 11.58 23.59 -0.51
CA ASN A 111 10.74 22.44 -0.85
C ASN A 111 10.73 22.20 -2.37
N PRO A 112 11.33 21.10 -2.87
CA PRO A 112 11.33 20.77 -4.31
C PRO A 112 9.94 20.50 -4.87
N PHE A 113 8.96 20.19 -4.02
CA PHE A 113 7.56 19.97 -4.41
C PHE A 113 6.71 21.25 -4.41
N ALA A 114 7.31 22.42 -4.11
CA ALA A 114 6.56 23.69 -4.11
C ALA A 114 5.93 23.94 -5.49
N GLY A 115 4.64 24.24 -5.50
CA GLY A 115 3.88 24.50 -6.74
C GLY A 115 3.55 23.26 -7.58
N ILE A 116 4.01 22.06 -7.23
CA ILE A 116 3.70 20.83 -7.96
C ILE A 116 2.43 20.21 -7.40
N LYS A 117 1.38 20.13 -8.24
CA LYS A 117 0.10 19.49 -7.91
C LYS A 117 0.00 18.14 -8.58
N PHE A 118 -0.46 17.13 -7.84
CA PHE A 118 -0.75 15.80 -8.36
C PHE A 118 -2.25 15.60 -8.40
N HIS A 119 -2.76 15.14 -9.54
CA HIS A 119 -4.18 14.83 -9.73
C HIS A 119 -4.36 13.33 -9.88
N GLU A 120 -5.09 12.73 -8.94
CA GLU A 120 -5.51 11.34 -9.06
C GLU A 120 -6.57 11.23 -10.15
N VAL A 121 -6.46 10.18 -10.96
CA VAL A 121 -7.47 9.86 -11.97
C VAL A 121 -8.51 8.97 -11.30
N GLU A 122 -9.77 9.35 -11.42
CA GLU A 122 -10.87 8.53 -10.97
C GLU A 122 -10.93 7.24 -11.80
N VAL A 123 -10.97 6.11 -11.11
CA VAL A 123 -11.06 4.79 -11.75
C VAL A 123 -12.49 4.32 -11.60
N ASN A 124 -13.20 4.26 -12.72
CA ASN A 124 -14.52 3.65 -12.75
C ASN A 124 -14.38 2.13 -12.55
N LYS A 125 -14.71 1.66 -11.35
CA LYS A 125 -14.68 0.24 -11.01
C LYS A 125 -16.01 -0.39 -11.39
N GLN A 126 -15.95 -1.39 -12.25
CA GLN A 126 -17.10 -2.24 -12.52
C GLN A 126 -17.39 -3.12 -11.30
N PHE A 127 -18.65 -3.44 -11.11
CA PHE A 127 -19.14 -4.34 -10.08
C PHE A 127 -20.02 -5.41 -10.69
N LEU A 128 -20.13 -6.56 -10.05
CA LEU A 128 -20.98 -7.64 -10.49
C LEU A 128 -22.43 -7.37 -10.10
N SER A 129 -23.34 -7.61 -11.03
CA SER A 129 -24.78 -7.63 -10.75
C SER A 129 -25.16 -8.86 -9.91
N GLN A 130 -26.31 -8.83 -9.26
CA GLN A 130 -26.80 -9.98 -8.50
C GLN A 130 -26.96 -11.23 -9.36
N ALA A 131 -27.37 -11.09 -10.63
CA ALA A 131 -27.48 -12.19 -11.56
C ALA A 131 -26.12 -12.84 -11.88
N GLU A 132 -25.05 -12.05 -11.98
CA GLU A 132 -23.69 -12.56 -12.19
C GLU A 132 -23.16 -13.26 -10.95
N ILE A 133 -23.39 -12.70 -9.75
CA ILE A 133 -23.04 -13.33 -8.48
C ILE A 133 -23.74 -14.69 -8.34
N ASN A 134 -25.03 -14.74 -8.65
CA ASN A 134 -25.80 -15.99 -8.59
C ASN A 134 -25.28 -17.03 -9.59
N ARG A 135 -24.93 -16.64 -10.82
CA ARG A 135 -24.32 -17.55 -11.81
C ARG A 135 -22.97 -18.10 -11.33
N ILE A 136 -22.15 -17.27 -10.67
CA ILE A 136 -20.88 -17.71 -10.09
C ILE A 136 -21.13 -18.70 -8.96
N TRP A 137 -22.07 -18.41 -8.06
CA TRP A 137 -22.42 -19.27 -6.94
C TRP A 137 -22.93 -20.64 -7.38
N GLN A 138 -23.79 -20.68 -8.38
CA GLN A 138 -24.39 -21.91 -8.91
C GLN A 138 -23.46 -22.71 -9.84
N LYS A 139 -22.29 -22.14 -10.20
CA LYS A 139 -21.38 -22.83 -11.10
C LYS A 139 -20.71 -24.01 -10.42
N GLU A 140 -20.91 -25.19 -10.99
CA GLU A 140 -20.23 -26.42 -10.59
C GLU A 140 -18.82 -26.48 -11.21
N PHE A 141 -17.85 -26.88 -10.40
CA PHE A 141 -16.48 -27.08 -10.83
C PHE A 141 -16.05 -28.52 -10.58
N LYS A 142 -15.42 -29.13 -11.58
CA LYS A 142 -14.82 -30.47 -11.44
C LYS A 142 -13.52 -30.48 -10.63
N ILE A 143 -12.92 -29.30 -10.40
CA ILE A 143 -11.64 -29.10 -9.71
C ILE A 143 -11.94 -28.45 -8.38
N GLU A 144 -11.72 -29.15 -7.27
CA GLU A 144 -11.97 -28.68 -5.90
C GLU A 144 -11.31 -27.32 -5.59
N ARG A 145 -10.10 -27.09 -6.09
CA ARG A 145 -9.42 -25.80 -5.92
C ARG A 145 -10.22 -24.62 -6.50
N LEU A 146 -10.88 -24.81 -7.65
CA LEU A 146 -11.68 -23.74 -8.26
C LEU A 146 -13.00 -23.54 -7.50
N GLU A 147 -13.54 -24.61 -6.94
CA GLU A 147 -14.71 -24.56 -6.08
C GLU A 147 -14.41 -23.77 -4.80
N LEU A 148 -13.28 -24.06 -4.15
CA LEU A 148 -12.81 -23.30 -2.98
C LEU A 148 -12.62 -21.81 -3.31
N VAL A 149 -11.99 -21.48 -4.46
CA VAL A 149 -11.81 -20.09 -4.88
C VAL A 149 -13.14 -19.37 -5.09
N ARG A 150 -14.12 -20.04 -5.72
CA ARG A 150 -15.50 -19.54 -5.85
C ARG A 150 -16.11 -19.26 -4.49
N ASP A 151 -16.06 -20.23 -3.58
CA ASP A 151 -16.70 -20.13 -2.28
C ASP A 151 -16.09 -19.01 -1.43
N VAL A 152 -14.76 -18.88 -1.41
CA VAL A 152 -14.07 -17.75 -0.76
C VAL A 152 -14.46 -16.41 -1.40
N PHE A 153 -14.55 -16.34 -2.73
CA PHE A 153 -14.97 -15.12 -3.42
C PHE A 153 -16.41 -14.73 -3.04
N ILE A 154 -17.34 -15.69 -3.10
CA ILE A 154 -18.74 -15.47 -2.72
C ILE A 154 -18.87 -15.09 -1.25
N PHE A 155 -18.09 -15.72 -0.38
CA PHE A 155 -18.03 -15.34 1.04
C PHE A 155 -17.58 -13.89 1.23
N CYS A 156 -16.53 -13.46 0.52
CA CYS A 156 -16.09 -12.07 0.52
C CYS A 156 -17.18 -11.10 0.03
N VAL A 157 -17.91 -11.48 -1.03
CA VAL A 157 -19.00 -10.65 -1.58
C VAL A 157 -20.11 -10.43 -0.57
N TYR A 158 -20.55 -11.48 0.14
CA TYR A 158 -21.67 -11.38 1.07
C TYR A 158 -21.30 -10.83 2.45
N THR A 159 -20.02 -10.89 2.83
CA THR A 159 -19.56 -10.38 4.13
C THR A 159 -18.86 -9.02 4.04
N GLY A 160 -18.45 -8.61 2.85
CA GLY A 160 -17.62 -7.41 2.67
C GLY A 160 -16.22 -7.51 3.30
N LEU A 161 -15.79 -8.72 3.68
CA LEU A 161 -14.44 -8.98 4.16
C LEU A 161 -13.45 -9.00 3.00
N ALA A 162 -12.24 -8.50 3.22
CA ALA A 162 -11.15 -8.69 2.28
C ALA A 162 -10.65 -10.15 2.34
N PHE A 163 -10.00 -10.61 1.27
CA PHE A 163 -9.47 -11.99 1.21
C PHE A 163 -8.60 -12.34 2.43
N ILE A 164 -7.73 -11.42 2.86
CA ILE A 164 -6.86 -11.66 4.01
C ILE A 164 -7.64 -11.81 5.32
N ASP A 165 -8.76 -11.09 5.47
CA ASP A 165 -9.64 -11.23 6.64
C ASP A 165 -10.32 -12.59 6.65
N VAL A 166 -10.72 -13.11 5.47
CA VAL A 166 -11.31 -14.46 5.32
C VAL A 166 -10.25 -15.53 5.52
N TYR A 167 -9.04 -15.35 4.97
CA TYR A 167 -7.93 -16.28 5.14
C TYR A 167 -7.55 -16.48 6.61
N ASN A 168 -7.64 -15.42 7.42
CA ASN A 168 -7.37 -15.44 8.86
C ASN A 168 -8.64 -15.63 9.71
N LEU A 169 -9.78 -16.01 9.10
CA LEU A 169 -11.01 -16.27 9.84
C LEU A 169 -10.87 -17.59 10.63
N ARG A 170 -11.28 -17.57 11.89
CA ARG A 170 -11.24 -18.72 12.80
C ARG A 170 -12.60 -18.91 13.46
N SER A 171 -12.86 -20.09 14.03
CA SER A 171 -14.11 -20.38 14.76
C SER A 171 -14.36 -19.42 15.92
N GLU A 172 -13.32 -18.96 16.60
CA GLU A 172 -13.41 -17.97 17.70
C GLU A 172 -13.96 -16.61 17.26
N HIS A 173 -13.89 -16.30 15.96
CA HIS A 173 -14.47 -15.07 15.39
C HIS A 173 -15.97 -15.20 15.08
N ILE A 174 -16.55 -16.39 15.26
CA ILE A 174 -17.98 -16.62 15.04
C ILE A 174 -18.67 -16.63 16.38
N SER A 175 -19.63 -15.73 16.57
CA SER A 175 -20.45 -15.64 17.77
C SER A 175 -21.93 -15.80 17.44
N GLU A 176 -22.72 -16.24 18.39
CA GLU A 176 -24.16 -16.36 18.30
C GLU A 176 -24.83 -15.31 19.19
N ASP A 177 -25.83 -14.62 18.66
CA ASP A 177 -26.62 -13.67 19.44
C ASP A 177 -27.73 -14.37 20.23
N SER A 178 -28.44 -13.61 21.06
CA SER A 178 -29.54 -14.12 21.88
C SER A 178 -30.71 -14.72 21.06
N ASN A 179 -30.78 -14.47 19.78
CA ASN A 179 -31.81 -14.93 18.86
C ASN A 179 -31.36 -16.13 18.01
N GLY A 180 -30.13 -16.64 18.21
CA GLY A 180 -29.57 -17.75 17.47
C GLY A 180 -28.97 -17.33 16.12
N ASN A 181 -28.78 -16.03 15.86
CA ASN A 181 -28.12 -15.57 14.64
C ASN A 181 -26.60 -15.59 14.81
N LEU A 182 -25.91 -16.07 13.77
CA LEU A 182 -24.45 -16.09 13.75
C LEU A 182 -23.88 -14.77 13.21
N TRP A 183 -22.81 -14.32 13.84
CA TRP A 183 -22.09 -13.10 13.52
C TRP A 183 -20.60 -13.37 13.39
N ILE A 184 -19.95 -12.66 12.47
CA ILE A 184 -18.48 -12.56 12.45
C ILE A 184 -18.10 -11.33 13.27
N VAL A 185 -17.31 -11.54 14.33
CA VAL A 185 -16.78 -10.49 15.20
C VAL A 185 -15.26 -10.58 15.15
N LYS A 186 -14.64 -9.75 14.32
CA LYS A 186 -13.19 -9.72 14.22
C LYS A 186 -12.66 -8.34 13.81
N PRO A 187 -11.44 -7.94 14.24
CA PRO A 187 -10.78 -6.76 13.72
C PRO A 187 -10.31 -7.00 12.27
N ARG A 188 -10.39 -5.98 11.43
CA ARG A 188 -9.84 -6.02 10.07
C ARG A 188 -8.31 -6.00 10.10
N GLU A 189 -7.68 -6.87 9.33
CA GLU A 189 -6.22 -6.97 9.22
C GLU A 189 -5.54 -5.65 8.80
N LYS A 190 -6.20 -4.86 7.96
CA LYS A 190 -5.61 -3.63 7.42
C LYS A 190 -5.70 -2.45 8.38
N THR A 191 -6.75 -2.34 9.17
CA THR A 191 -7.09 -1.11 9.91
C THR A 191 -7.28 -1.34 11.40
N ASN A 192 -7.27 -2.61 11.83
CA ASN A 192 -7.58 -3.06 13.19
C ASN A 192 -8.97 -2.60 13.71
N ASN A 193 -9.85 -2.15 12.80
CA ASN A 193 -11.22 -1.79 13.17
C ASN A 193 -12.05 -3.04 13.37
N LEU A 194 -12.74 -3.15 14.51
CA LEU A 194 -13.66 -4.23 14.80
C LEU A 194 -14.82 -4.21 13.80
N CYS A 195 -15.11 -5.36 13.19
CA CYS A 195 -16.27 -5.58 12.34
C CYS A 195 -17.24 -6.55 13.02
N ASN A 196 -18.52 -6.21 12.99
CA ASN A 196 -19.63 -7.07 13.38
C ASN A 196 -20.48 -7.29 12.13
N ILE A 197 -20.42 -8.50 11.58
CA ILE A 197 -21.04 -8.82 10.28
C ILE A 197 -22.00 -9.98 10.49
N PRO A 198 -23.33 -9.80 10.22
CA PRO A 198 -24.29 -10.90 10.32
C PRO A 198 -24.00 -11.94 9.24
N LEU A 199 -24.03 -13.21 9.61
CA LEU A 199 -23.88 -14.31 8.66
C LEU A 199 -25.25 -14.62 8.02
N LEU A 200 -25.37 -14.22 6.74
CA LEU A 200 -26.51 -14.55 5.92
C LEU A 200 -26.50 -16.04 5.50
N SER A 201 -27.56 -16.52 4.85
CA SER A 201 -27.72 -17.92 4.47
C SER A 201 -26.56 -18.50 3.66
N ILE A 202 -26.09 -17.78 2.61
CA ILE A 202 -25.00 -18.26 1.75
C ILE A 202 -23.67 -18.35 2.49
N PRO A 203 -23.17 -17.32 3.23
CA PRO A 203 -22.00 -17.47 4.07
C PRO A 203 -22.09 -18.59 5.11
N LYS A 204 -23.27 -18.84 5.70
CA LYS A 204 -23.48 -19.98 6.61
C LYS A 204 -23.25 -21.32 5.91
N GLN A 205 -23.84 -21.53 4.73
CA GLN A 205 -23.64 -22.74 3.95
C GLN A 205 -22.17 -22.97 3.59
N ILE A 206 -21.44 -21.90 3.24
CA ILE A 206 -20.00 -21.99 2.95
C ILE A 206 -19.23 -22.41 4.21
N LEU A 207 -19.49 -21.80 5.36
CA LEU A 207 -18.81 -22.16 6.61
C LEU A 207 -19.11 -23.62 7.00
N GLU A 208 -20.34 -24.09 6.84
CA GLU A 208 -20.71 -25.48 7.13
C GLU A 208 -20.00 -26.50 6.24
N LYS A 209 -19.75 -26.13 4.97
CA LYS A 209 -19.03 -26.97 4.01
C LYS A 209 -17.55 -27.14 4.36
N TYR A 210 -16.94 -26.17 5.04
CA TYR A 210 -15.50 -26.15 5.34
C TYR A 210 -15.21 -26.27 6.86
N LYS A 211 -16.16 -26.79 7.64
CA LYS A 211 -15.96 -27.11 9.07
C LYS A 211 -14.97 -28.24 9.28
#